data_08bfbea88c46bb319b94a87a3bdad605
#
_entry.id   08bfbea88c46bb319b94a87a3bdad605
#
_cell.length_a   1.000
_cell.length_b   1.000
_cell.length_c   1.000
_cell.angle_alpha   90.00
_cell.angle_beta   90.00
_cell.angle_gamma   90.00
#
_symmetry.space_group_name_H-M   'P 1'
#
loop_
_entity.id
_entity.type
_entity.pdbx_description
1 polymer ?
#
loop_
_entity_poly.entity_id
_entity_poly.type
_entity_poly.pdbx_seq_one_letter_code
_entity_poly.pdbx_strand_id
1 'polypeptide(L)'
;MRFALFGSGSKGNSFLLQDEHTSLLIDCGGTKNRIVSGLKDAGIGVEDLDAVLITHSHTDHIGQLKLVKDRPLYSACELPGTERTKIEPDQPFQIGHLTVTPIALSHDVPDTVGFVIESFAEKLVYITDTGYIRDAVLPLLQGADYIILESNHDTEMLMHTSRPMFLKMRIAGDSGHLCNEDCAAILKKIVTSRTKMVVLAHISQQANTREQALAVSGEALETHGNRRSDLILCAAAQDEVLKGGDWPDEEVDGGSCRWTFDMEPVAHN
;
A
#
# COMPACT_ATOMS: atom_id res chain seq x y z
N MET A 1 13.55 -1.82 -8.35
CA MET A 1 12.80 -2.45 -7.22
C MET A 1 11.76 -3.41 -7.76
N ARG A 2 11.44 -4.47 -6.99
CA ARG A 2 10.29 -5.33 -7.21
C ARG A 2 9.52 -5.53 -5.90
N PHE A 3 8.23 -5.79 -5.98
CA PHE A 3 7.42 -5.98 -4.79
C PHE A 3 6.29 -6.99 -5.00
N ALA A 4 5.77 -7.52 -3.90
CA ALA A 4 4.60 -8.38 -3.90
C ALA A 4 3.71 -8.10 -2.68
N LEU A 5 2.42 -7.81 -2.92
CA LEU A 5 1.41 -7.83 -1.88
C LEU A 5 0.95 -9.27 -1.71
N PHE A 6 1.20 -9.87 -0.56
CA PHE A 6 0.72 -11.21 -0.24
C PHE A 6 -0.73 -11.21 0.22
N GLY A 7 -1.20 -10.10 0.75
CA GLY A 7 -2.58 -9.83 1.14
C GLY A 7 -2.78 -8.36 1.44
N SER A 8 -4.00 -7.85 1.20
CA SER A 8 -4.35 -6.45 1.45
C SER A 8 -5.80 -6.32 1.89
N GLY A 9 -6.03 -5.98 3.15
CA GLY A 9 -7.35 -5.79 3.74
C GLY A 9 -7.48 -6.37 5.14
N SER A 10 -8.67 -6.28 5.74
CA SER A 10 -8.96 -6.60 7.15
C SER A 10 -8.73 -8.07 7.59
N LYS A 11 -8.35 -8.97 6.68
CA LYS A 11 -7.96 -10.35 7.03
C LYS A 11 -6.45 -10.53 7.09
N GLY A 12 -5.68 -9.53 6.70
CA GLY A 12 -4.24 -9.54 6.82
C GLY A 12 -3.53 -8.79 5.72
N ASN A 13 -2.59 -7.97 6.15
CA ASN A 13 -1.76 -7.14 5.31
C ASN A 13 -0.32 -7.62 5.41
N SER A 14 0.31 -7.87 4.28
CA SER A 14 1.72 -8.21 4.20
C SER A 14 2.25 -7.91 2.80
N PHE A 15 3.36 -7.20 2.77
CA PHE A 15 3.95 -6.64 1.56
C PHE A 15 5.46 -6.87 1.55
N LEU A 16 5.97 -7.52 0.53
CA LEU A 16 7.40 -7.69 0.29
C LEU A 16 7.90 -6.60 -0.65
N LEU A 17 8.99 -5.95 -0.28
CA LEU A 17 9.78 -5.09 -1.16
C LEU A 17 11.19 -5.64 -1.27
N GLN A 18 11.71 -5.72 -2.48
CA GLN A 18 13.08 -6.11 -2.76
C GLN A 18 13.74 -5.12 -3.72
N ASP A 19 14.98 -4.76 -3.44
CA ASP A 19 15.91 -4.24 -4.42
C ASP A 19 17.00 -5.28 -4.70
N GLU A 20 18.11 -4.92 -5.36
CA GLU A 20 19.20 -5.84 -5.69
C GLU A 20 19.85 -6.49 -4.46
N HIS A 21 19.77 -5.86 -3.28
CA HIS A 21 20.58 -6.21 -2.11
C HIS A 21 19.78 -6.27 -0.80
N THR A 22 18.53 -5.81 -0.79
CA THR A 22 17.76 -5.64 0.44
C THR A 22 16.34 -6.17 0.26
N SER A 23 15.90 -7.01 1.20
CA SER A 23 14.54 -7.56 1.25
C SER A 23 13.83 -7.10 2.51
N LEU A 24 12.75 -6.34 2.35
CA LEU A 24 11.93 -5.80 3.42
C LEU A 24 10.54 -6.43 3.41
N LEU A 25 10.06 -6.84 4.56
CA LEU A 25 8.64 -7.16 4.75
C LEU A 25 7.95 -5.98 5.46
N ILE A 26 6.88 -5.44 4.88
CA ILE A 26 6.01 -4.45 5.54
C ILE A 26 4.78 -5.19 6.02
N ASP A 27 4.57 -5.15 7.33
CA ASP A 27 3.56 -5.90 8.05
C ASP A 27 3.67 -7.43 7.90
N CYS A 28 3.12 -8.14 8.87
CA CYS A 28 3.10 -9.60 8.90
C CYS A 28 1.73 -10.13 9.33
N GLY A 29 0.69 -9.55 8.73
CA GLY A 29 -0.69 -9.97 8.94
C GLY A 29 -1.09 -11.17 8.09
N GLY A 30 -2.31 -11.63 8.30
CA GLY A 30 -2.84 -12.80 7.59
C GLY A 30 -2.36 -14.15 8.13
N THR A 31 -2.23 -15.14 7.26
CA THR A 31 -1.82 -16.48 7.67
C THR A 31 -0.32 -16.70 7.46
N LYS A 32 0.29 -17.51 8.37
CA LYS A 32 1.69 -17.93 8.22
C LYS A 32 1.97 -18.54 6.83
N ASN A 33 1.08 -19.40 6.35
CA ASN A 33 1.26 -20.08 5.07
C ASN A 33 1.33 -19.09 3.91
N ARG A 34 0.50 -18.02 3.92
CA ARG A 34 0.51 -17.00 2.88
C ARG A 34 1.85 -16.27 2.83
N ILE A 35 2.36 -15.82 3.98
CA ILE A 35 3.65 -15.14 4.05
C ILE A 35 4.78 -16.06 3.59
N VAL A 36 4.86 -17.28 4.13
CA VAL A 36 5.92 -18.24 3.77
C VAL A 36 5.86 -18.63 2.30
N SER A 37 4.66 -18.87 1.74
CA SER A 37 4.49 -19.16 0.32
C SER A 37 4.91 -17.97 -0.55
N GLY A 38 4.45 -16.76 -0.21
CA GLY A 38 4.79 -15.55 -0.96
C GLY A 38 6.29 -15.26 -0.97
N LEU A 39 6.97 -15.41 0.17
CA LEU A 39 8.43 -15.27 0.25
C LEU A 39 9.13 -16.33 -0.61
N LYS A 40 8.69 -17.60 -0.54
CA LYS A 40 9.23 -18.67 -1.36
C LYS A 40 9.03 -18.41 -2.86
N ASP A 41 7.89 -17.92 -3.27
CA ASP A 41 7.59 -17.56 -4.66
C ASP A 41 8.43 -16.35 -5.13
N ALA A 42 8.89 -15.53 -4.18
CA ALA A 42 9.86 -14.46 -4.42
C ALA A 42 11.33 -14.93 -4.37
N GLY A 43 11.58 -16.22 -4.14
CA GLY A 43 12.89 -16.83 -4.11
C GLY A 43 13.67 -16.68 -2.82
N ILE A 44 12.98 -16.33 -1.69
CA ILE A 44 13.62 -16.13 -0.37
C ILE A 44 12.86 -16.86 0.74
N GLY A 45 13.53 -17.03 1.90
CA GLY A 45 12.94 -17.46 3.14
C GLY A 45 12.73 -16.29 4.13
N VAL A 46 12.13 -16.56 5.27
CA VAL A 46 11.99 -15.55 6.35
C VAL A 46 13.36 -15.12 6.87
N GLU A 47 14.31 -16.04 6.87
CA GLU A 47 15.70 -15.82 7.30
C GLU A 47 16.48 -14.86 6.39
N ASP A 48 16.04 -14.67 5.16
CA ASP A 48 16.65 -13.78 4.18
C ASP A 48 16.13 -12.35 4.23
N LEU A 49 15.14 -12.08 5.08
CA LEU A 49 14.64 -10.72 5.31
C LEU A 49 15.68 -9.89 6.08
N ASP A 50 16.08 -8.75 5.55
CA ASP A 50 16.98 -7.80 6.21
C ASP A 50 16.25 -7.03 7.32
N ALA A 51 14.96 -6.74 7.13
CA ALA A 51 14.13 -6.11 8.16
C ALA A 51 12.63 -6.36 7.93
N VAL A 52 11.89 -6.13 9.02
CA VAL A 52 10.42 -6.06 9.00
C VAL A 52 9.99 -4.68 9.51
N LEU A 53 9.22 -3.98 8.72
CA LEU A 53 8.61 -2.69 9.06
C LEU A 53 7.17 -2.93 9.48
N ILE A 54 6.74 -2.37 10.60
CA ILE A 54 5.35 -2.48 11.07
C ILE A 54 4.69 -1.11 11.01
N THR A 55 3.56 -1.03 10.30
CA THR A 55 2.79 0.21 10.15
C THR A 55 2.07 0.59 11.44
N HIS A 56 1.39 -0.37 12.06
CA HIS A 56 0.65 -0.20 13.30
C HIS A 56 0.30 -1.54 13.98
N SER A 57 -0.34 -1.51 15.15
CA SER A 57 -0.50 -2.67 16.02
C SER A 57 -1.80 -3.46 15.85
N HIS A 58 -2.62 -3.21 14.84
CA HIS A 58 -3.80 -4.05 14.58
C HIS A 58 -3.41 -5.48 14.23
N THR A 59 -4.24 -6.44 14.62
CA THR A 59 -3.94 -7.88 14.48
C THR A 59 -3.78 -8.34 13.05
N ASP A 60 -4.44 -7.69 12.10
CA ASP A 60 -4.33 -7.96 10.67
C ASP A 60 -3.02 -7.39 10.05
N HIS A 61 -2.19 -6.68 10.84
CA HIS A 61 -0.85 -6.23 10.47
C HIS A 61 0.26 -6.98 11.24
N ILE A 62 -0.02 -7.40 12.48
CA ILE A 62 0.99 -8.03 13.35
C ILE A 62 0.69 -9.49 13.71
N GLY A 63 -0.30 -10.12 13.08
CA GLY A 63 -0.77 -11.47 13.44
C GLY A 63 0.30 -12.56 13.41
N GLN A 64 1.37 -12.39 12.66
CA GLN A 64 2.47 -13.35 12.54
C GLN A 64 3.80 -12.83 13.08
N LEU A 65 3.83 -11.92 14.05
CA LEU A 65 5.06 -11.43 14.69
C LEU A 65 5.99 -12.57 15.14
N LYS A 66 5.45 -13.69 15.61
CA LYS A 66 6.23 -14.88 16.02
C LYS A 66 7.03 -15.49 14.85
N LEU A 67 6.56 -15.34 13.62
CA LEU A 67 7.25 -15.84 12.43
C LEU A 67 8.51 -15.04 12.14
N VAL A 68 8.48 -13.73 12.38
CA VAL A 68 9.52 -12.78 12.01
C VAL A 68 10.32 -12.26 13.22
N LYS A 69 10.11 -12.79 14.42
CA LYS A 69 10.69 -12.31 15.69
C LYS A 69 12.22 -12.27 15.73
N ASP A 70 12.88 -13.11 14.92
CA ASP A 70 14.34 -13.19 14.83
C ASP A 70 14.91 -12.27 13.72
N ARG A 71 14.08 -11.42 13.13
CA ARG A 71 14.49 -10.40 12.16
C ARG A 71 14.52 -9.03 12.82
N PRO A 72 15.36 -8.09 12.32
CA PRO A 72 15.29 -6.69 12.75
C PRO A 72 13.89 -6.12 12.53
N LEU A 73 13.22 -5.69 13.61
CA LEU A 73 11.87 -5.11 13.59
C LEU A 73 11.94 -3.61 13.81
N TYR A 74 11.25 -2.85 12.97
CA TYR A 74 11.15 -1.40 13.05
C TYR A 74 9.68 -1.00 13.15
N SER A 75 9.32 -0.21 14.15
CA SER A 75 7.95 0.26 14.35
C SER A 75 7.91 1.55 15.16
N ALA A 76 6.99 2.45 14.83
CA ALA A 76 6.67 3.59 15.69
C ALA A 76 5.86 3.14 16.92
N CYS A 77 4.87 2.25 16.72
CA CYS A 77 4.03 1.73 17.78
C CYS A 77 4.72 0.65 18.64
N GLU A 78 4.18 0.38 19.83
CA GLU A 78 4.59 -0.75 20.66
C GLU A 78 4.11 -2.07 20.05
N LEU A 79 4.97 -3.11 20.13
CA LEU A 79 4.67 -4.45 19.64
C LEU A 79 4.55 -5.43 20.83
N PRO A 80 3.45 -6.17 20.94
CA PRO A 80 3.22 -7.07 22.08
C PRO A 80 4.31 -8.15 22.22
N GLY A 81 5.07 -8.09 23.33
CA GLY A 81 6.07 -9.11 23.66
C GLY A 81 7.22 -9.27 22.65
N THR A 82 7.49 -8.23 21.85
CA THR A 82 8.51 -8.26 20.81
C THR A 82 9.37 -7.00 20.90
N GLU A 83 10.68 -7.18 20.90
CA GLU A 83 11.63 -6.06 20.81
C GLU A 83 11.61 -5.47 19.41
N ARG A 84 11.78 -4.16 19.32
CA ARG A 84 11.83 -3.40 18.07
C ARG A 84 12.82 -2.24 18.16
N THR A 85 13.32 -1.81 17.03
CA THR A 85 13.90 -0.48 16.87
C THR A 85 12.77 0.52 16.71
N LYS A 86 12.65 1.46 17.66
CA LYS A 86 11.67 2.52 17.57
C LYS A 86 12.05 3.47 16.43
N ILE A 87 11.08 3.75 15.56
CA ILE A 87 11.19 4.76 14.50
C ILE A 87 10.26 5.93 14.80
N GLU A 88 10.61 7.10 14.31
CA GLU A 88 9.82 8.32 14.49
C GLU A 88 9.35 8.85 13.14
N PRO A 89 8.11 9.33 13.02
CA PRO A 89 7.62 9.95 11.80
C PRO A 89 8.53 11.09 11.35
N ASP A 90 8.67 11.24 10.04
CA ASP A 90 9.47 12.27 9.37
C ASP A 90 11.00 12.20 9.68
N GLN A 91 11.47 11.11 10.29
CA GLN A 91 12.89 10.84 10.53
C GLN A 91 13.36 9.69 9.64
N PRO A 92 14.07 9.95 8.54
CA PRO A 92 14.57 8.92 7.64
C PRO A 92 15.67 8.08 8.30
N PHE A 93 15.70 6.79 8.00
CA PHE A 93 16.76 5.87 8.42
C PHE A 93 17.14 4.91 7.29
N GLN A 94 18.25 4.20 7.45
CA GLN A 94 18.77 3.30 6.43
C GLN A 94 18.55 1.83 6.80
N ILE A 95 18.15 1.02 5.81
CA ILE A 95 18.23 -0.43 5.86
C ILE A 95 18.91 -0.88 4.57
N GLY A 96 20.12 -1.43 4.68
CA GLY A 96 20.93 -1.74 3.51
C GLY A 96 21.15 -0.50 2.65
N HIS A 97 20.75 -0.56 1.40
CA HIS A 97 20.82 0.54 0.44
C HIS A 97 19.55 1.41 0.37
N LEU A 98 18.53 1.03 1.12
CA LEU A 98 17.24 1.73 1.10
C LEU A 98 17.16 2.80 2.19
N THR A 99 16.72 3.99 1.81
CA THR A 99 16.28 5.03 2.74
C THR A 99 14.79 4.87 3.02
N VAL A 100 14.44 4.69 4.28
CA VAL A 100 13.04 4.54 4.73
C VAL A 100 12.64 5.78 5.51
N THR A 101 11.60 6.46 5.07
CA THR A 101 11.00 7.60 5.76
C THR A 101 9.60 7.22 6.24
N PRO A 102 9.39 7.06 7.57
CA PRO A 102 8.06 6.85 8.12
C PRO A 102 7.23 8.13 8.01
N ILE A 103 5.95 8.00 7.71
CA ILE A 103 5.01 9.11 7.59
C ILE A 103 3.88 8.88 8.59
N ALA A 104 3.61 9.85 9.47
CA ALA A 104 2.49 9.75 10.40
C ALA A 104 1.15 9.73 9.66
N LEU A 105 0.35 8.73 9.94
CA LEU A 105 -0.98 8.54 9.39
C LEU A 105 -2.05 8.77 10.47
N SER A 106 -3.27 9.05 10.03
CA SER A 106 -4.43 9.25 10.91
C SER A 106 -5.27 7.98 10.96
N HIS A 107 -5.09 7.21 12.02
CA HIS A 107 -5.82 5.97 12.25
C HIS A 107 -6.24 5.83 13.72
N ASP A 108 -7.10 4.87 14.03
CA ASP A 108 -7.69 4.69 15.36
C ASP A 108 -6.79 3.96 16.38
N VAL A 109 -5.54 3.69 15.99
CA VAL A 109 -4.47 3.27 16.91
C VAL A 109 -3.31 4.27 16.88
N PRO A 110 -2.66 4.52 18.05
CA PRO A 110 -1.54 5.43 18.14
C PRO A 110 -0.35 5.00 17.27
N ASP A 111 0.44 6.00 16.87
CA ASP A 111 1.72 5.79 16.18
C ASP A 111 1.60 4.98 14.89
N THR A 112 0.47 5.12 14.17
CA THR A 112 0.29 4.55 12.83
C THR A 112 1.16 5.31 11.83
N VAL A 113 1.92 4.56 11.01
CA VAL A 113 2.79 5.13 9.97
C VAL A 113 2.59 4.43 8.62
N GLY A 114 2.77 5.19 7.55
CA GLY A 114 3.10 4.68 6.22
C GLY A 114 4.58 4.86 5.95
N PHE A 115 5.03 4.46 4.76
CA PHE A 115 6.44 4.52 4.40
C PHE A 115 6.66 5.12 3.01
N VAL A 116 7.65 6.00 2.90
CA VAL A 116 8.33 6.30 1.65
C VAL A 116 9.66 5.58 1.66
N ILE A 117 9.93 4.76 0.65
CA ILE A 117 11.14 3.95 0.55
C ILE A 117 11.85 4.30 -0.74
N GLU A 118 13.09 4.72 -0.63
CA GLU A 118 13.89 5.20 -1.74
C GLU A 118 15.17 4.36 -1.89
N SER A 119 15.42 3.87 -3.09
CA SER A 119 16.73 3.39 -3.53
C SER A 119 17.44 4.51 -4.30
N PHE A 120 18.63 4.23 -4.81
CA PHE A 120 19.33 5.16 -5.70
C PHE A 120 18.52 5.53 -6.96
N ALA A 121 17.74 4.60 -7.50
CA ALA A 121 17.05 4.76 -8.78
C ALA A 121 15.54 4.97 -8.67
N GLU A 122 14.90 4.38 -7.67
CA GLU A 122 13.45 4.27 -7.60
C GLU A 122 12.89 4.61 -6.21
N LYS A 123 11.65 5.04 -6.20
CA LYS A 123 10.90 5.44 -5.02
C LYS A 123 9.57 4.72 -4.96
N LEU A 124 9.25 4.19 -3.78
CA LEU A 124 7.99 3.54 -3.48
C LEU A 124 7.28 4.26 -2.33
N VAL A 125 5.99 4.44 -2.45
CA VAL A 125 5.07 4.92 -1.39
C VAL A 125 4.17 3.78 -0.98
N TYR A 126 4.08 3.50 0.33
CA TYR A 126 3.18 2.52 0.93
C TYR A 126 2.34 3.18 2.02
N ILE A 127 1.05 3.34 1.79
CA ILE A 127 0.10 4.00 2.70
C ILE A 127 -1.21 3.21 2.71
N THR A 128 -1.50 2.59 3.84
CA THR A 128 -2.77 1.93 4.15
C THR A 128 -3.23 2.38 5.54
N ASP A 129 -4.51 2.20 5.83
CA ASP A 129 -5.09 2.47 7.14
C ASP A 129 -4.95 3.93 7.58
N THR A 130 -5.58 4.81 6.82
CA THR A 130 -5.61 6.23 7.15
C THR A 130 -6.93 6.87 6.71
N GLY A 131 -7.52 7.69 7.57
CA GLY A 131 -8.72 8.45 7.21
C GLY A 131 -8.41 9.68 6.34
N TYR A 132 -7.19 10.23 6.41
CA TYR A 132 -6.74 11.30 5.54
C TYR A 132 -5.20 11.39 5.50
N ILE A 133 -4.68 12.06 4.48
CA ILE A 133 -3.26 12.40 4.37
C ILE A 133 -3.09 13.91 4.49
N ARG A 134 -2.21 14.35 5.40
CA ARG A 134 -1.91 15.77 5.60
C ARG A 134 -1.31 16.39 4.34
N ASP A 135 -1.77 17.56 3.93
CA ASP A 135 -1.23 18.27 2.74
C ASP A 135 0.28 18.50 2.82
N ALA A 136 0.83 18.71 4.02
CA ALA A 136 2.27 18.89 4.24
C ALA A 136 3.12 17.67 3.82
N VAL A 137 2.52 16.47 3.77
CA VAL A 137 3.20 15.22 3.38
C VAL A 137 3.19 15.01 1.87
N LEU A 138 2.21 15.56 1.14
CA LEU A 138 2.04 15.33 -0.29
C LEU A 138 3.30 15.57 -1.14
N PRO A 139 4.11 16.62 -0.89
CA PRO A 139 5.36 16.82 -1.65
C PRO A 139 6.35 15.65 -1.50
N LEU A 140 6.36 14.99 -0.33
CA LEU A 140 7.20 13.82 -0.10
C LEU A 140 6.72 12.60 -0.89
N LEU A 141 5.42 12.50 -1.19
CA LEU A 141 4.84 11.38 -1.96
C LEU A 141 5.04 11.54 -3.47
N GLN A 142 5.22 12.75 -3.96
CA GLN A 142 5.38 13.03 -5.38
C GLN A 142 6.64 12.39 -5.97
N GLY A 143 6.58 12.05 -7.26
CA GLY A 143 7.70 11.46 -7.98
C GLY A 143 8.03 10.01 -7.60
N ALA A 144 7.10 9.31 -6.97
CA ALA A 144 7.23 7.88 -6.74
C ALA A 144 7.01 7.09 -8.04
N ASP A 145 7.87 6.08 -8.22
CA ASP A 145 7.75 5.11 -9.31
C ASP A 145 6.59 4.14 -9.04
N TYR A 146 6.42 3.77 -7.77
CA TYR A 146 5.38 2.85 -7.30
C TYR A 146 4.60 3.47 -6.15
N ILE A 147 3.27 3.41 -6.23
CA ILE A 147 2.37 3.96 -5.23
C ILE A 147 1.41 2.86 -4.81
N ILE A 148 1.47 2.42 -3.55
CA ILE A 148 0.48 1.58 -2.91
C ILE A 148 -0.32 2.47 -1.99
N LEU A 149 -1.59 2.72 -2.33
CA LEU A 149 -2.44 3.67 -1.60
C LEU A 149 -3.78 3.02 -1.27
N GLU A 150 -4.25 3.26 -0.05
CA GLU A 150 -5.58 2.83 0.37
C GLU A 150 -6.68 3.42 -0.50
N SER A 151 -7.66 2.55 -0.89
CA SER A 151 -8.94 2.92 -1.48
C SER A 151 -10.02 2.03 -0.86
N ASN A 152 -10.33 2.30 0.42
CA ASN A 152 -11.03 1.33 1.26
C ASN A 152 -12.49 1.18 0.91
N HIS A 153 -13.25 2.27 0.80
CA HIS A 153 -14.69 2.19 0.65
C HIS A 153 -15.24 3.20 -0.35
N ASP A 154 -16.32 2.81 -0.98
CA ASP A 154 -17.27 3.71 -1.61
C ASP A 154 -18.23 4.23 -0.54
N THR A 155 -18.44 5.54 -0.50
CA THR A 155 -19.22 6.20 0.57
C THR A 155 -20.68 5.74 0.58
N GLU A 156 -21.30 5.56 -0.59
CA GLU A 156 -22.68 5.12 -0.71
C GLU A 156 -22.81 3.65 -0.32
N MET A 157 -21.94 2.77 -0.82
CA MET A 157 -21.92 1.36 -0.45
C MET A 157 -21.72 1.18 1.05
N LEU A 158 -20.83 1.96 1.69
CA LEU A 158 -20.62 1.92 3.13
C LEU A 158 -21.91 2.22 3.89
N MET A 159 -22.65 3.27 3.49
CA MET A 159 -23.92 3.64 4.13
C MET A 159 -25.01 2.57 3.95
N HIS A 160 -24.96 1.77 2.89
CA HIS A 160 -25.92 0.68 2.63
C HIS A 160 -25.53 -0.66 3.27
N THR A 161 -24.34 -0.79 3.88
CA THR A 161 -23.99 -2.02 4.61
C THR A 161 -24.90 -2.26 5.82
N SER A 162 -24.96 -3.49 6.31
CA SER A 162 -25.68 -3.85 7.55
C SER A 162 -24.96 -3.41 8.84
N ARG A 163 -23.78 -2.77 8.73
CA ARG A 163 -23.00 -2.30 9.90
C ARG A 163 -23.78 -1.24 10.70
N PRO A 164 -23.65 -1.25 12.04
CA PRO A 164 -24.21 -0.17 12.88
C PRO A 164 -23.68 1.21 12.47
N MET A 165 -24.51 2.25 12.61
CA MET A 165 -24.15 3.61 12.16
C MET A 165 -22.83 4.11 12.80
N PHE A 166 -22.61 3.85 14.09
CA PHE A 166 -21.36 4.28 14.75
C PHE A 166 -20.11 3.70 14.11
N LEU A 167 -20.19 2.45 13.60
CA LEU A 167 -19.07 1.82 12.90
C LEU A 167 -18.87 2.41 11.50
N LYS A 168 -19.95 2.71 10.78
CA LYS A 168 -19.86 3.42 9.49
C LYS A 168 -19.21 4.78 9.65
N MET A 169 -19.61 5.56 10.67
CA MET A 169 -19.02 6.87 10.97
C MET A 169 -17.56 6.76 11.40
N ARG A 170 -17.16 5.70 12.12
CA ARG A 170 -15.77 5.44 12.45
C ARG A 170 -14.95 5.15 11.18
N ILE A 171 -15.46 4.33 10.26
CA ILE A 171 -14.78 3.97 9.01
C ILE A 171 -14.60 5.22 8.12
N ALA A 172 -15.63 6.05 7.98
CA ALA A 172 -15.63 7.25 7.15
C ALA A 172 -15.01 8.48 7.83
N GLY A 173 -14.58 8.38 9.09
CA GLY A 173 -14.02 9.52 9.83
C GLY A 173 -12.52 9.70 9.61
N ASP A 174 -11.98 10.83 10.08
CA ASP A 174 -10.56 11.21 9.92
C ASP A 174 -9.57 10.20 10.47
N SER A 175 -9.95 9.38 11.43
CA SER A 175 -9.14 8.27 11.96
C SER A 175 -9.60 6.89 11.46
N GLY A 176 -10.39 6.85 10.40
CA GLY A 176 -10.88 5.63 9.77
C GLY A 176 -10.02 5.23 8.57
N HIS A 177 -10.64 5.25 7.39
CA HIS A 177 -10.04 4.80 6.14
C HIS A 177 -10.39 5.74 4.98
N LEU A 178 -9.51 5.85 3.98
CA LEU A 178 -9.75 6.64 2.77
C LEU A 178 -10.91 6.06 1.96
N CYS A 179 -11.86 6.91 1.58
CA CYS A 179 -12.83 6.58 0.54
C CYS A 179 -12.18 6.62 -0.86
N ASN A 180 -12.89 6.10 -1.86
CA ASN A 180 -12.41 6.09 -3.25
C ASN A 180 -12.14 7.52 -3.76
N GLU A 181 -12.99 8.48 -3.43
CA GLU A 181 -12.90 9.86 -3.87
C GLU A 181 -11.67 10.57 -3.27
N ASP A 182 -11.38 10.35 -1.97
CA ASP A 182 -10.22 10.94 -1.31
C ASP A 182 -8.93 10.31 -1.83
N CYS A 183 -8.90 8.99 -2.04
CA CYS A 183 -7.80 8.30 -2.70
C CYS A 183 -7.53 8.92 -4.09
N ALA A 184 -8.55 9.06 -4.91
CA ALA A 184 -8.45 9.65 -6.25
C ALA A 184 -7.96 11.11 -6.20
N ALA A 185 -8.42 11.90 -5.23
CA ALA A 185 -7.98 13.29 -5.04
C ALA A 185 -6.50 13.38 -4.66
N ILE A 186 -6.01 12.44 -3.85
CA ILE A 186 -4.59 12.32 -3.50
C ILE A 186 -3.78 11.91 -4.73
N LEU A 187 -4.19 10.87 -5.47
CA LEU A 187 -3.52 10.39 -6.67
C LEU A 187 -3.32 11.50 -7.71
N LYS A 188 -4.31 12.37 -7.92
CA LYS A 188 -4.16 13.55 -8.81
C LYS A 188 -3.01 14.46 -8.40
N LYS A 189 -2.70 14.56 -7.10
CA LYS A 189 -1.65 15.44 -6.57
C LYS A 189 -0.26 14.79 -6.61
N ILE A 190 -0.17 13.46 -6.51
CA ILE A 190 1.12 12.76 -6.32
C ILE A 190 1.60 11.96 -7.53
N VAL A 191 0.71 11.51 -8.42
CA VAL A 191 1.08 10.83 -9.67
C VAL A 191 1.75 11.82 -10.62
N THR A 192 2.91 11.40 -11.14
CA THR A 192 3.71 12.21 -12.07
C THR A 192 4.09 11.38 -13.30
N SER A 193 4.78 11.99 -14.26
CA SER A 193 5.33 11.27 -15.43
C SER A 193 6.32 10.15 -15.04
N ARG A 194 6.86 10.17 -13.83
CA ARG A 194 7.77 9.15 -13.31
C ARG A 194 7.01 7.90 -12.80
N THR A 195 5.75 8.05 -12.41
CA THR A 195 4.97 6.95 -11.80
C THR A 195 4.71 5.85 -12.83
N LYS A 196 5.16 4.65 -12.54
CA LYS A 196 5.01 3.45 -13.36
C LYS A 196 3.77 2.65 -13.00
N MET A 197 3.50 2.53 -11.68
CA MET A 197 2.39 1.70 -11.20
C MET A 197 1.74 2.30 -9.96
N VAL A 198 0.41 2.29 -9.93
CA VAL A 198 -0.43 2.59 -8.79
C VAL A 198 -1.23 1.35 -8.42
N VAL A 199 -1.16 0.94 -7.17
CA VAL A 199 -1.94 -0.16 -6.60
C VAL A 199 -2.92 0.40 -5.59
N LEU A 200 -4.21 0.28 -5.87
CA LEU A 200 -5.27 0.55 -4.92
C LEU A 200 -5.34 -0.61 -3.93
N ALA A 201 -5.12 -0.34 -2.66
CA ALA A 201 -4.95 -1.34 -1.62
C ALA A 201 -6.01 -1.22 -0.52
N HIS A 202 -6.07 -2.20 0.37
CA HIS A 202 -6.94 -2.24 1.55
C HIS A 202 -8.44 -2.04 1.22
N ILE A 203 -8.89 -2.65 0.12
CA ILE A 203 -10.26 -2.50 -0.41
C ILE A 203 -11.24 -3.30 0.45
N SER A 204 -12.29 -2.67 0.94
CA SER A 204 -13.33 -3.28 1.76
C SER A 204 -14.17 -4.28 0.96
N GLN A 205 -14.28 -5.52 1.43
CA GLN A 205 -15.12 -6.54 0.80
C GLN A 205 -16.64 -6.31 0.97
N GLN A 206 -17.05 -5.40 1.84
CA GLN A 206 -18.48 -5.12 2.12
C GLN A 206 -18.94 -3.77 1.63
N ALA A 207 -18.01 -2.81 1.55
CA ALA A 207 -18.32 -1.41 1.26
C ALA A 207 -17.58 -0.90 0.02
N ASN A 208 -17.06 -1.80 -0.82
CA ASN A 208 -16.38 -1.45 -2.07
C ASN A 208 -16.31 -2.66 -3.01
N THR A 209 -15.90 -2.40 -4.25
CA THR A 209 -15.40 -3.40 -5.19
C THR A 209 -14.11 -2.89 -5.84
N ARG A 210 -13.30 -3.80 -6.38
CA ARG A 210 -12.08 -3.42 -7.10
C ARG A 210 -12.41 -2.57 -8.33
N GLU A 211 -13.47 -2.92 -9.02
CA GLU A 211 -13.96 -2.23 -10.21
C GLU A 211 -14.39 -0.79 -9.88
N GLN A 212 -15.09 -0.59 -8.76
CA GLN A 212 -15.51 0.74 -8.32
C GLN A 212 -14.31 1.62 -7.93
N ALA A 213 -13.37 1.08 -7.15
CA ALA A 213 -12.15 1.78 -6.79
C ALA A 213 -11.32 2.19 -8.03
N LEU A 214 -11.20 1.27 -9.01
CA LEU A 214 -10.52 1.53 -10.28
C LEU A 214 -11.22 2.61 -11.10
N ALA A 215 -12.55 2.55 -11.23
CA ALA A 215 -13.32 3.52 -12.01
C ALA A 215 -13.11 4.93 -11.48
N VAL A 216 -13.29 5.15 -10.15
CA VAL A 216 -13.13 6.47 -9.54
C VAL A 216 -11.71 7.00 -9.70
N SER A 217 -10.69 6.18 -9.44
CA SER A 217 -9.29 6.60 -9.55
C SER A 217 -8.84 6.78 -11.00
N GLY A 218 -9.26 5.90 -11.90
CA GLY A 218 -8.94 5.95 -13.33
C GLY A 218 -9.50 7.19 -14.00
N GLU A 219 -10.79 7.47 -13.83
CA GLU A 219 -11.46 8.67 -14.35
C GLU A 219 -10.81 9.97 -13.82
N ALA A 220 -10.44 9.96 -12.53
CA ALA A 220 -9.78 11.10 -11.91
C ALA A 220 -8.40 11.38 -12.50
N LEU A 221 -7.61 10.34 -12.80
CA LEU A 221 -6.30 10.46 -13.43
C LEU A 221 -6.42 10.89 -14.90
N GLU A 222 -7.39 10.36 -15.65
CA GLU A 222 -7.67 10.75 -17.03
C GLU A 222 -8.03 12.24 -17.13
N THR A 223 -8.96 12.70 -16.31
CA THR A 223 -9.42 14.10 -16.31
C THR A 223 -8.34 15.08 -15.87
N HIS A 224 -7.37 14.63 -15.06
CA HIS A 224 -6.24 15.47 -14.61
C HIS A 224 -5.04 15.49 -15.58
N GLY A 225 -5.13 14.81 -16.71
CA GLY A 225 -4.06 14.81 -17.72
C GLY A 225 -2.95 13.78 -17.46
N ASN A 226 -3.15 12.87 -16.51
CA ASN A 226 -2.24 11.75 -16.24
C ASN A 226 -2.58 10.50 -17.06
N ARG A 227 -3.31 10.68 -18.16
CA ARG A 227 -3.64 9.61 -19.10
C ARG A 227 -2.38 9.17 -19.84
N ARG A 228 -1.88 7.97 -19.53
CA ARG A 228 -0.67 7.41 -20.12
C ARG A 228 -0.83 5.90 -20.32
N SER A 229 -0.43 5.41 -21.48
CA SER A 229 -0.49 3.99 -21.83
C SER A 229 0.48 3.13 -21.01
N ASP A 230 1.54 3.75 -20.49
CA ASP A 230 2.58 3.09 -19.68
C ASP A 230 2.33 3.15 -18.16
N LEU A 231 1.29 3.88 -17.70
CA LEU A 231 0.88 3.87 -16.32
C LEU A 231 -0.01 2.65 -16.05
N ILE A 232 0.42 1.81 -15.10
CA ILE A 232 -0.39 0.70 -14.60
C ILE A 232 -1.20 1.17 -13.40
N LEU A 233 -2.53 1.16 -13.49
CA LEU A 233 -3.43 1.34 -12.37
C LEU A 233 -4.16 0.02 -12.12
N CYS A 234 -3.99 -0.57 -10.95
CA CYS A 234 -4.61 -1.84 -10.59
C CYS A 234 -5.13 -1.84 -9.15
N ALA A 235 -5.98 -2.81 -8.83
CA ALA A 235 -6.60 -2.94 -7.52
C ALA A 235 -6.27 -4.30 -6.89
N ALA A 236 -5.69 -4.26 -5.70
CA ALA A 236 -5.32 -5.46 -4.97
C ALA A 236 -6.54 -6.21 -4.45
N ALA A 237 -6.52 -7.53 -4.57
CA ALA A 237 -7.47 -8.39 -3.89
C ALA A 237 -6.98 -8.71 -2.47
N GLN A 238 -7.93 -9.04 -1.58
CA GLN A 238 -7.57 -9.40 -0.21
C GLN A 238 -6.77 -10.70 -0.13
N ASP A 239 -7.06 -11.66 -1.01
CA ASP A 239 -6.56 -13.04 -0.92
C ASP A 239 -5.70 -13.48 -2.12
N GLU A 240 -5.42 -12.59 -3.07
CA GLU A 240 -4.57 -12.86 -4.24
C GLU A 240 -3.24 -12.13 -4.11
N VAL A 241 -2.14 -12.74 -4.58
CA VAL A 241 -0.84 -12.09 -4.63
C VAL A 241 -0.82 -11.14 -5.83
N LEU A 242 -0.44 -9.90 -5.61
CA LEU A 242 -0.21 -8.92 -6.66
C LEU A 242 1.26 -8.56 -6.68
N LYS A 243 1.89 -8.69 -7.85
CA LYS A 243 3.30 -8.34 -8.07
C LYS A 243 3.41 -7.01 -8.82
N GLY A 244 4.49 -6.28 -8.55
CA GLY A 244 4.84 -5.05 -9.26
C GLY A 244 6.34 -4.83 -9.31
N GLY A 245 6.80 -3.96 -10.23
CA GLY A 245 8.22 -3.73 -10.47
C GLY A 245 8.90 -4.78 -11.33
N ASP A 246 10.23 -4.85 -11.28
CA ASP A 246 11.06 -5.61 -12.23
C ASP A 246 11.27 -7.05 -11.74
N TRP A 247 10.37 -7.95 -12.05
CA TRP A 247 10.51 -9.39 -11.77
C TRP A 247 11.26 -10.08 -12.90
N PRO A 248 12.28 -10.93 -12.59
CA PRO A 248 12.91 -11.75 -13.60
C PRO A 248 11.89 -12.72 -14.20
N ASP A 249 11.91 -12.86 -15.52
CA ASP A 249 11.11 -13.82 -16.29
C ASP A 249 9.58 -13.69 -16.17
N GLU A 250 9.07 -12.59 -15.59
CA GLU A 250 7.63 -12.32 -15.49
C GLU A 250 7.27 -10.97 -16.11
N GLU A 251 6.24 -10.94 -16.95
CA GLU A 251 5.59 -9.71 -17.38
C GLU A 251 4.56 -9.31 -16.31
N VAL A 252 4.83 -8.21 -15.59
CA VAL A 252 3.96 -7.72 -14.53
C VAL A 252 2.96 -6.74 -15.12
N ASP A 253 1.72 -7.17 -15.23
CA ASP A 253 0.63 -6.40 -15.84
C ASP A 253 -0.39 -5.81 -14.85
N GLY A 254 -0.18 -5.99 -13.54
CA GLY A 254 -1.11 -5.54 -12.49
C GLY A 254 -2.22 -6.54 -12.17
N GLY A 255 -2.14 -7.77 -12.71
CA GLY A 255 -3.08 -8.85 -12.43
C GLY A 255 -4.43 -8.71 -13.14
N SER A 256 -5.42 -9.45 -12.65
CA SER A 256 -6.74 -9.60 -13.30
C SER A 256 -7.65 -8.36 -13.19
N CYS A 257 -7.34 -7.40 -12.31
CA CYS A 257 -8.15 -6.20 -12.12
C CYS A 257 -7.31 -4.94 -12.33
N ARG A 258 -7.32 -4.45 -13.56
CA ARG A 258 -6.53 -3.32 -14.03
C ARG A 258 -7.41 -2.33 -14.78
N TRP A 259 -7.16 -1.02 -14.62
CA TRP A 259 -7.74 0.03 -15.45
C TRP A 259 -6.99 0.14 -16.78
N THR A 260 -7.74 0.22 -17.86
CA THR A 260 -7.19 0.48 -19.20
C THR A 260 -7.48 1.93 -19.55
N PHE A 261 -6.43 2.74 -19.70
CA PHE A 261 -6.58 4.10 -20.17
C PHE A 261 -6.93 4.08 -21.67
N ASP A 262 -8.14 4.54 -22.03
CA ASP A 262 -8.57 4.64 -23.42
C ASP A 262 -7.69 5.64 -24.17
N MET A 263 -6.92 5.15 -25.14
CA MET A 263 -6.01 5.93 -25.97
C MET A 263 -6.67 6.32 -27.29
N GLU A 264 -7.95 6.76 -27.27
CA GLU A 264 -8.52 7.32 -28.49
C GLU A 264 -7.71 8.53 -28.93
N PRO A 265 -7.29 8.59 -30.21
CA PRO A 265 -6.56 9.76 -30.70
C PRO A 265 -7.49 10.97 -30.63
N VAL A 266 -7.05 12.01 -29.93
CA VAL A 266 -7.70 13.32 -29.98
C VAL A 266 -7.70 13.75 -31.45
N ALA A 267 -8.87 13.69 -32.08
CA ALA A 267 -9.04 14.26 -33.42
C ALA A 267 -8.75 15.76 -33.31
N HIS A 268 -7.60 16.18 -33.80
CA HIS A 268 -7.30 17.60 -34.01
C HIS A 268 -8.23 18.09 -35.11
N ASN A 269 -9.30 18.77 -34.74
CA ASN A 269 -10.08 19.64 -35.62
C ASN A 269 -9.46 21.04 -35.65
#